data_199e4b6ebd776ba1786891c8ca1cb934
#
_entry.id   199e4b6ebd776ba1786891c8ca1cb934
#
_cell.length_a   1.000
_cell.length_b   1.000
_cell.length_c   1.000
_cell.angle_alpha   90.00
_cell.angle_beta   90.00
_cell.angle_gamma   90.00
#
_symmetry.space_group_name_H-M   'P 1'
#
loop_
_entity.id
_entity.type
_entity.pdbx_description
1 polymer ?
#
loop_
_entity_poly.entity_id
_entity_poly.type
_entity_poly.pdbx_seq_one_letter_code
_entity_poly.pdbx_strand_id
1 'polypeptide(L)'
;MHAMLRLMSFLVFLFGCIAGLVMGPVGSSRAGEVGSVHLLRSLIVQPDPAGGVRATATLLFPGSPAVLHSILTDYHKWPELFETRMRMAQVEDRDGHVLTDVYISHALLPGEQRLLCESQVLPGGGLVTDLKGGDFKQYHRAWKLEPAGDGTQTRADFELLVEPKTMIPDWLIAVAMERELNVHFRIVRQKALDRATKEK
;
A
#
# COMPACT_ATOMS: atom_id res chain seq x y z
N MET A 1 30.74 2.49 -21.12
CA MET A 1 30.73 1.02 -21.24
C MET A 1 31.25 0.35 -19.95
N HIS A 2 31.17 0.97 -18.77
CA HIS A 2 31.65 0.43 -17.48
C HIS A 2 30.60 0.46 -16.34
N ALA A 3 29.37 0.91 -16.61
CA ALA A 3 28.29 0.98 -15.62
C ALA A 3 27.33 -0.24 -15.61
N MET A 4 27.41 -1.09 -16.64
CA MET A 4 26.51 -2.25 -16.82
C MET A 4 26.98 -3.55 -16.12
N LEU A 5 28.22 -3.55 -15.59
CA LEU A 5 28.83 -4.79 -15.04
C LEU A 5 28.73 -4.94 -13.52
N ARG A 6 28.10 -3.97 -12.83
CA ARG A 6 27.93 -4.05 -11.36
C ARG A 6 26.56 -4.52 -10.86
N LEU A 7 25.61 -4.78 -11.78
CA LEU A 7 24.25 -5.21 -11.40
C LEU A 7 24.05 -6.74 -11.45
N MET A 8 25.04 -7.52 -11.88
CA MET A 8 24.93 -8.98 -12.01
C MET A 8 25.58 -9.79 -10.89
N SER A 9 26.14 -9.16 -9.84
CA SER A 9 26.88 -9.88 -8.78
C SER A 9 26.09 -10.12 -7.49
N PHE A 10 24.78 -9.86 -7.43
CA PHE A 10 24.01 -10.05 -6.20
C PHE A 10 22.98 -11.19 -6.25
N LEU A 11 22.98 -12.02 -7.29
CA LEU A 11 21.95 -13.06 -7.47
C LEU A 11 22.49 -14.51 -7.35
N VAL A 12 23.63 -14.75 -6.74
CA VAL A 12 24.12 -16.12 -6.53
C VAL A 12 24.71 -16.26 -5.13
N PHE A 13 23.85 -16.43 -4.13
CA PHE A 13 24.20 -17.10 -2.86
C PHE A 13 22.92 -17.36 -2.07
N LEU A 14 22.29 -18.50 -2.26
CA LEU A 14 21.55 -19.25 -1.22
C LEU A 14 20.99 -20.56 -1.80
N PHE A 15 21.89 -21.51 -2.05
CA PHE A 15 21.51 -22.93 -2.05
C PHE A 15 22.63 -23.69 -1.35
N GLY A 16 22.30 -24.35 -0.27
CA GLY A 16 23.24 -25.27 0.38
C GLY A 16 22.82 -25.64 1.79
N CYS A 17 22.10 -26.75 1.91
CA CYS A 17 22.26 -27.87 2.85
C CYS A 17 22.35 -27.55 4.36
N ILE A 18 21.75 -28.29 5.27
CA ILE A 18 21.80 -29.74 5.51
C ILE A 18 20.80 -30.11 6.64
N ALA A 19 20.28 -31.31 6.55
CA ALA A 19 19.47 -31.98 7.56
C ALA A 19 20.22 -32.18 8.89
N GLY A 20 19.51 -32.01 10.01
CA GLY A 20 19.93 -32.37 11.35
C GLY A 20 18.71 -32.68 12.21
N LEU A 21 18.36 -33.97 12.26
CA LEU A 21 17.30 -34.54 13.12
C LEU A 21 17.80 -34.57 14.55
N VAL A 22 17.16 -33.84 15.49
CA VAL A 22 17.29 -34.08 16.91
C VAL A 22 15.88 -34.07 17.53
N MET A 23 15.42 -35.24 17.93
CA MET A 23 14.27 -35.42 18.80
C MET A 23 14.63 -35.03 20.25
N GLY A 24 13.83 -34.16 20.84
CA GLY A 24 13.82 -33.83 22.27
C GLY A 24 12.40 -33.47 22.74
N PRO A 25 12.02 -33.68 24.00
CA PRO A 25 10.66 -34.05 24.38
C PRO A 25 9.69 -32.85 24.52
N VAL A 26 8.42 -33.19 24.28
CA VAL A 26 7.19 -32.45 24.47
C VAL A 26 7.13 -31.78 25.86
N GLY A 27 7.20 -30.43 25.82
CA GLY A 27 6.80 -29.58 26.95
C GLY A 27 5.60 -28.73 26.51
N SER A 28 4.40 -29.11 26.97
CA SER A 28 3.19 -28.30 26.82
C SER A 28 3.35 -26.97 27.56
N SER A 29 3.64 -25.91 26.85
CA SER A 29 3.39 -24.54 27.31
C SER A 29 2.31 -23.95 26.43
N ARG A 30 1.08 -23.95 26.90
CA ARG A 30 0.00 -23.09 26.41
C ARG A 30 0.36 -21.66 26.75
N ALA A 31 1.22 -21.05 25.95
CA ALA A 31 1.31 -19.60 25.84
C ALA A 31 0.19 -19.16 24.89
N GLY A 32 -0.67 -18.26 25.37
CA GLY A 32 -1.84 -17.81 24.65
C GLY A 32 -1.46 -17.31 23.25
N GLU A 33 -2.06 -17.94 22.28
CA GLU A 33 -2.12 -17.47 20.91
C GLU A 33 -2.93 -16.17 20.92
N VAL A 34 -2.24 -15.04 21.12
CA VAL A 34 -2.77 -13.73 20.79
C VAL A 34 -2.98 -13.78 19.28
N GLY A 35 -4.25 -13.97 18.90
CA GLY A 35 -4.67 -14.18 17.52
C GLY A 35 -4.00 -13.16 16.59
N SER A 36 -3.13 -13.64 15.74
CA SER A 36 -2.62 -12.88 14.59
C SER A 36 -3.79 -12.66 13.64
N VAL A 37 -4.51 -11.57 13.85
CA VAL A 37 -5.53 -11.10 12.91
C VAL A 37 -4.79 -10.81 11.61
N HIS A 38 -4.93 -11.71 10.64
CA HIS A 38 -4.34 -11.53 9.32
C HIS A 38 -4.91 -10.25 8.69
N LEU A 39 -4.08 -9.21 8.59
CA LEU A 39 -4.43 -7.95 7.95
C LEU A 39 -4.89 -8.18 6.51
N LEU A 40 -4.10 -8.97 5.78
CA LEU A 40 -4.26 -9.20 4.36
C LEU A 40 -5.03 -10.50 4.14
N ARG A 41 -6.20 -10.42 3.52
CA ARG A 41 -6.96 -11.58 3.06
C ARG A 41 -6.59 -11.98 1.64
N SER A 42 -6.29 -10.97 0.78
CA SER A 42 -5.82 -11.17 -0.59
C SER A 42 -5.10 -9.92 -1.06
N LEU A 43 -4.05 -10.09 -1.85
CA LEU A 43 -3.43 -9.05 -2.65
C LEU A 43 -3.08 -9.67 -4.00
N ILE A 44 -3.55 -9.08 -5.08
CA ILE A 44 -3.22 -9.47 -6.45
C ILE A 44 -2.65 -8.24 -7.12
N VAL A 45 -1.44 -8.36 -7.68
CA VAL A 45 -0.78 -7.31 -8.45
C VAL A 45 -0.34 -7.89 -9.78
N GLN A 46 -0.76 -7.28 -10.86
CA GLN A 46 -0.50 -7.80 -12.22
C GLN A 46 -0.50 -6.67 -13.26
N PRO A 47 0.19 -6.84 -14.39
CA PRO A 47 0.02 -5.96 -15.53
C PRO A 47 -1.45 -5.89 -15.95
N ASP A 48 -1.92 -4.66 -16.27
CA ASP A 48 -3.28 -4.45 -16.76
C ASP A 48 -3.29 -4.56 -18.28
N PRO A 49 -4.28 -5.25 -18.88
CA PRO A 49 -4.37 -5.38 -20.35
C PRO A 49 -4.51 -4.05 -21.10
N ALA A 50 -5.02 -3.01 -20.44
CA ALA A 50 -5.16 -1.67 -21.01
C ALA A 50 -3.90 -0.80 -20.83
N GLY A 51 -2.86 -1.33 -20.21
CA GLY A 51 -1.59 -0.68 -19.88
C GLY A 51 -1.42 -0.36 -18.40
N GLY A 52 -0.18 -0.39 -17.93
CA GLY A 52 0.18 -0.17 -16.53
C GLY A 52 -0.01 -1.41 -15.65
N VAL A 53 -0.15 -1.20 -14.36
CA VAL A 53 -0.25 -2.25 -13.34
C VAL A 53 -1.48 -2.03 -12.48
N ARG A 54 -2.27 -3.08 -12.31
CA ARG A 54 -3.44 -3.12 -11.42
C ARG A 54 -3.13 -3.92 -10.17
N ALA A 55 -3.53 -3.37 -9.04
CA ALA A 55 -3.55 -4.07 -7.76
C ALA A 55 -4.96 -4.10 -7.19
N THR A 56 -5.37 -5.23 -6.62
CA THR A 56 -6.60 -5.37 -5.83
C THR A 56 -6.28 -6.05 -4.52
N ALA A 57 -6.92 -5.62 -3.43
CA ALA A 57 -6.75 -6.26 -2.13
C ALA A 57 -8.03 -6.25 -1.32
N THR A 58 -8.23 -7.28 -0.51
CA THR A 58 -9.20 -7.28 0.60
C THR A 58 -8.45 -7.35 1.91
N LEU A 59 -8.73 -6.41 2.80
CA LEU A 59 -8.00 -6.17 4.03
C LEU A 59 -8.95 -6.14 5.22
N LEU A 60 -8.44 -6.46 6.41
CA LEU A 60 -9.18 -6.30 7.66
C LEU A 60 -8.36 -5.41 8.60
N PHE A 61 -8.88 -4.23 8.90
CA PHE A 61 -8.25 -3.26 9.78
C PHE A 61 -8.91 -3.26 11.17
N PRO A 62 -8.15 -2.99 12.25
CA PRO A 62 -8.71 -2.67 13.55
C PRO A 62 -9.37 -1.29 13.53
N GLY A 63 -10.41 -1.11 14.33
CA GLY A 63 -11.16 0.14 14.43
C GLY A 63 -12.33 0.23 13.46
N SER A 64 -13.20 1.20 13.70
CA SER A 64 -14.38 1.48 12.89
C SER A 64 -13.99 2.06 11.50
N PRO A 65 -14.90 2.04 10.51
CA PRO A 65 -14.68 2.73 9.23
C PRO A 65 -14.31 4.21 9.38
N ALA A 66 -14.82 4.89 10.39
CA ALA A 66 -14.49 6.29 10.67
C ALA A 66 -13.00 6.49 11.03
N VAL A 67 -12.40 5.55 11.78
CA VAL A 67 -10.98 5.58 12.10
C VAL A 67 -10.15 5.48 10.83
N LEU A 68 -10.46 4.51 9.97
CA LEU A 68 -9.72 4.32 8.71
C LEU A 68 -9.94 5.49 7.75
N HIS A 69 -11.18 5.97 7.62
CA HIS A 69 -11.52 7.17 6.86
C HIS A 69 -10.65 8.36 7.28
N SER A 70 -10.56 8.63 8.59
CA SER A 70 -9.76 9.75 9.11
C SER A 70 -8.25 9.64 8.81
N ILE A 71 -7.72 8.42 8.60
CA ILE A 71 -6.33 8.20 8.18
C ILE A 71 -6.18 8.47 6.69
N LEU A 72 -7.11 7.97 5.87
CA LEU A 72 -7.06 8.09 4.42
C LEU A 72 -7.32 9.52 3.92
N THR A 73 -8.04 10.34 4.67
CA THR A 73 -8.36 11.74 4.33
C THR A 73 -7.42 12.76 4.99
N ASP A 74 -6.48 12.34 5.82
CA ASP A 74 -5.41 13.21 6.34
C ASP A 74 -4.31 13.40 5.28
N TYR A 75 -4.64 14.15 4.21
CA TYR A 75 -3.80 14.29 3.01
C TYR A 75 -2.40 14.81 3.32
N HIS A 76 -2.24 15.71 4.29
CA HIS A 76 -0.94 16.25 4.69
C HIS A 76 -0.01 15.18 5.28
N LYS A 77 -0.58 14.08 5.84
CA LYS A 77 0.15 12.95 6.39
C LYS A 77 0.29 11.77 5.44
N TRP A 78 -0.16 11.88 4.20
CA TRP A 78 0.03 10.82 3.21
C TRP A 78 1.49 10.38 3.06
N PRO A 79 2.51 11.28 3.06
CA PRO A 79 3.90 10.85 3.02
C PRO A 79 4.29 9.85 4.13
N GLU A 80 3.63 9.90 5.28
CA GLU A 80 3.87 8.97 6.39
C GLU A 80 3.22 7.59 6.19
N LEU A 81 2.36 7.41 5.18
CA LEU A 81 1.70 6.14 4.89
C LEU A 81 2.51 5.25 3.95
N PHE A 82 3.61 5.75 3.39
CA PHE A 82 4.43 5.06 2.39
C PHE A 82 5.89 5.03 2.84
N GLU A 83 6.61 3.97 2.44
CA GLU A 83 8.07 3.88 2.60
C GLU A 83 8.78 4.68 1.49
N THR A 84 8.17 4.69 0.31
CA THR A 84 8.62 5.51 -0.82
C THR A 84 8.61 7.00 -0.46
N ARG A 85 9.70 7.69 -0.73
CA ARG A 85 9.80 9.13 -0.47
C ARG A 85 8.75 9.88 -1.26
N MET A 86 7.90 10.58 -0.53
CA MET A 86 6.81 11.38 -1.06
C MET A 86 6.83 12.78 -0.46
N ARG A 87 6.61 13.79 -1.28
CA ARG A 87 6.50 15.19 -0.83
C ARG A 87 5.16 15.76 -1.30
N MET A 88 4.36 16.21 -0.35
CA MET A 88 3.11 16.93 -0.63
C MET A 88 3.44 18.38 -0.96
N ALA A 89 3.14 18.83 -2.19
CA ALA A 89 3.35 20.19 -2.62
C ALA A 89 2.11 21.07 -2.40
N GLN A 90 0.91 20.51 -2.63
CA GLN A 90 -0.36 21.22 -2.47
C GLN A 90 -1.46 20.26 -2.02
N VAL A 91 -2.35 20.78 -1.18
CA VAL A 91 -3.65 20.18 -0.84
C VAL A 91 -4.67 21.30 -0.92
N GLU A 92 -5.70 21.13 -1.72
CA GLU A 92 -6.75 22.14 -1.93
C GLU A 92 -8.12 21.46 -1.92
N ASP A 93 -8.98 21.86 -0.99
CA ASP A 93 -10.38 21.41 -0.95
C ASP A 93 -11.22 22.28 -1.89
N ARG A 94 -11.98 21.63 -2.77
CA ARG A 94 -12.89 22.26 -3.73
C ARG A 94 -14.26 21.59 -3.62
N ASP A 95 -15.08 22.07 -2.73
CA ASP A 95 -16.48 21.60 -2.57
C ASP A 95 -16.61 20.08 -2.36
N GLY A 96 -15.75 19.51 -1.50
CA GLY A 96 -15.74 18.09 -1.18
C GLY A 96 -14.90 17.23 -2.14
N HIS A 97 -14.25 17.85 -3.12
CA HIS A 97 -13.20 17.26 -3.93
C HIS A 97 -11.84 17.81 -3.50
N VAL A 98 -10.91 16.95 -3.12
CA VAL A 98 -9.59 17.40 -2.67
C VAL A 98 -8.56 17.18 -3.75
N LEU A 99 -8.01 18.28 -4.27
CA LEU A 99 -6.89 18.27 -5.21
C LEU A 99 -5.58 18.12 -4.42
N THR A 100 -4.77 17.14 -4.79
CA THR A 100 -3.44 16.89 -4.21
C THR A 100 -2.38 16.93 -5.30
N ASP A 101 -1.30 17.68 -5.06
CA ASP A 101 -0.11 17.72 -5.92
C ASP A 101 1.06 17.09 -5.15
N VAL A 102 1.50 15.93 -5.62
CA VAL A 102 2.46 15.07 -4.91
C VAL A 102 3.67 14.81 -5.80
N TYR A 103 4.86 14.83 -5.21
CA TYR A 103 6.10 14.42 -5.86
C TYR A 103 6.61 13.14 -5.22
N ILE A 104 6.88 12.13 -6.04
CA ILE A 104 7.26 10.79 -5.63
C ILE A 104 8.66 10.48 -6.16
N SER A 105 9.58 10.06 -5.27
CA SER A 105 10.91 9.57 -5.64
C SER A 105 10.97 8.07 -5.39
N HIS A 106 11.07 7.29 -6.45
CA HIS A 106 11.17 5.82 -6.38
C HIS A 106 12.41 5.34 -7.13
N ALA A 107 13.09 4.30 -6.61
CA ALA A 107 14.36 3.81 -7.16
C ALA A 107 14.27 3.32 -8.62
N LEU A 108 13.09 2.90 -9.07
CA LEU A 108 12.86 2.50 -10.46
C LEU A 108 12.55 3.67 -11.40
N LEU A 109 12.18 4.84 -10.88
CA LEU A 109 11.74 5.97 -11.70
C LEU A 109 12.85 7.03 -11.80
N PRO A 110 13.02 7.70 -12.94
CA PRO A 110 14.03 8.73 -13.09
C PRO A 110 13.58 10.02 -12.38
N GLY A 111 14.31 10.43 -11.35
CA GLY A 111 14.04 11.67 -10.61
C GLY A 111 12.73 11.63 -9.80
N GLU A 112 12.20 12.82 -9.48
CA GLU A 112 10.88 12.95 -8.87
C GLU A 112 9.80 12.89 -9.95
N GLN A 113 8.74 12.13 -9.67
CA GLN A 113 7.56 12.03 -10.53
C GLN A 113 6.42 12.82 -9.90
N ARG A 114 5.85 13.74 -10.65
CA ARG A 114 4.68 14.52 -10.23
C ARG A 114 3.41 13.71 -10.43
N LEU A 115 2.57 13.68 -9.41
CA LEU A 115 1.24 13.08 -9.42
C LEU A 115 0.22 14.11 -8.93
N LEU A 116 -0.54 14.68 -9.86
CA LEU A 116 -1.66 15.58 -9.56
C LEU A 116 -2.94 14.78 -9.61
N CYS A 117 -3.64 14.68 -8.47
CA CYS A 117 -4.85 13.88 -8.32
C CYS A 117 -5.99 14.67 -7.69
N GLU A 118 -7.20 14.21 -7.93
CA GLU A 118 -8.40 14.64 -7.24
C GLU A 118 -8.99 13.47 -6.48
N SER A 119 -9.31 13.70 -5.22
CA SER A 119 -9.91 12.71 -4.33
C SER A 119 -11.32 13.10 -3.96
N GLN A 120 -12.23 12.10 -3.91
CA GLN A 120 -13.61 12.25 -3.49
C GLN A 120 -13.96 11.19 -2.45
N VAL A 121 -14.66 11.61 -1.39
CA VAL A 121 -15.19 10.69 -0.37
C VAL A 121 -16.39 9.95 -0.93
N LEU A 122 -16.40 8.63 -0.77
CA LEU A 122 -17.50 7.76 -1.16
C LEU A 122 -18.52 7.60 -0.02
N PRO A 123 -19.79 7.27 -0.32
CA PRO A 123 -20.72 6.82 0.70
C PRO A 123 -20.12 5.70 1.55
N GLY A 124 -20.33 5.75 2.87
CA GLY A 124 -19.73 4.80 3.82
C GLY A 124 -18.29 5.13 4.23
N GLY A 125 -17.74 6.29 3.81
CA GLY A 125 -16.43 6.78 4.24
C GLY A 125 -15.24 6.26 3.44
N GLY A 126 -15.49 5.59 2.32
CA GLY A 126 -14.44 5.22 1.37
C GLY A 126 -13.89 6.43 0.62
N LEU A 127 -12.85 6.21 -0.20
CA LEU A 127 -12.16 7.25 -0.94
C LEU A 127 -11.85 6.79 -2.35
N VAL A 128 -12.14 7.61 -3.35
CA VAL A 128 -11.63 7.44 -4.71
C VAL A 128 -10.68 8.58 -5.03
N THR A 129 -9.63 8.28 -5.78
CA THR A 129 -8.61 9.26 -6.19
C THR A 129 -8.26 9.02 -7.64
N ASP A 130 -8.43 10.03 -8.47
CA ASP A 130 -8.24 9.98 -9.92
C ASP A 130 -7.17 10.96 -10.40
N LEU A 131 -6.47 10.57 -11.47
CA LEU A 131 -5.45 11.39 -12.12
C LEU A 131 -6.05 12.67 -12.71
N LYS A 132 -5.40 13.81 -12.45
CA LYS A 132 -5.66 15.10 -13.12
C LYS A 132 -4.46 15.57 -13.94
N GLY A 133 -3.25 15.05 -13.69
CA GLY A 133 -2.06 15.43 -14.44
C GLY A 133 -0.75 14.91 -13.84
N GLY A 134 0.37 15.33 -14.41
CA GLY A 134 1.71 14.94 -13.97
C GLY A 134 2.37 13.90 -14.88
N ASP A 135 3.23 13.06 -14.30
CA ASP A 135 4.12 12.15 -15.02
C ASP A 135 3.58 10.71 -15.12
N PHE A 136 2.26 10.58 -14.99
CA PHE A 136 1.53 9.33 -15.15
C PHE A 136 0.58 9.40 -16.33
N LYS A 137 0.38 8.27 -17.02
CA LYS A 137 -0.66 8.12 -18.06
C LYS A 137 -1.99 7.75 -17.42
N GLN A 138 -1.95 6.88 -16.41
CA GLN A 138 -3.11 6.45 -15.65
C GLN A 138 -2.78 6.42 -14.17
N TYR A 139 -3.74 6.84 -13.36
CA TYR A 139 -3.77 6.63 -11.91
C TYR A 139 -5.22 6.66 -11.45
N HIS A 140 -5.62 5.56 -10.86
CA HIS A 140 -6.91 5.40 -10.17
C HIS A 140 -6.67 4.65 -8.88
N ARG A 141 -7.19 5.13 -7.76
CA ARG A 141 -7.12 4.44 -6.48
C ARG A 141 -8.47 4.51 -5.79
N ALA A 142 -8.99 3.36 -5.35
CA ALA A 142 -10.24 3.28 -4.63
C ALA A 142 -10.09 2.50 -3.32
N TRP A 143 -10.75 2.99 -2.28
CA TRP A 143 -10.97 2.33 -1.01
C TRP A 143 -12.47 2.25 -0.75
N LYS A 144 -13.02 1.06 -0.53
CA LYS A 144 -14.37 0.86 -0.02
C LYS A 144 -14.25 0.35 1.41
N LEU A 145 -14.99 0.97 2.33
CA LEU A 145 -14.91 0.68 3.75
C LEU A 145 -16.25 0.15 4.23
N GLU A 146 -16.25 -0.99 4.89
CA GLU A 146 -17.42 -1.62 5.48
C GLU A 146 -17.14 -2.04 6.92
N PRO A 147 -18.07 -1.84 7.86
CA PRO A 147 -17.91 -2.37 9.21
C PRO A 147 -17.82 -3.90 9.16
N ALA A 148 -16.97 -4.47 10.00
CA ALA A 148 -16.78 -5.92 10.12
C ALA A 148 -16.87 -6.36 11.59
N GLY A 149 -17.30 -7.61 11.80
CA GLY A 149 -17.55 -8.15 13.14
C GLY A 149 -18.68 -7.38 13.83
N ASP A 150 -18.43 -6.97 15.04
CA ASP A 150 -19.31 -6.14 15.87
C ASP A 150 -19.13 -4.62 15.68
N GLY A 151 -18.50 -4.21 14.56
CA GLY A 151 -18.17 -2.80 14.27
C GLY A 151 -16.82 -2.36 14.84
N THR A 152 -16.08 -3.24 15.52
CA THR A 152 -14.74 -2.95 16.05
C THR A 152 -13.63 -3.13 15.01
N GLN A 153 -14.00 -3.60 13.82
CA GLN A 153 -13.10 -3.81 12.68
C GLN A 153 -13.69 -3.20 11.41
N THR A 154 -12.83 -2.96 10.45
CA THR A 154 -13.20 -2.48 9.11
C THR A 154 -12.68 -3.44 8.06
N ARG A 155 -13.57 -3.97 7.23
CA ARG A 155 -13.22 -4.57 5.95
C ARG A 155 -12.97 -3.44 4.96
N ALA A 156 -11.84 -3.49 4.28
CA ALA A 156 -11.50 -2.56 3.22
C ALA A 156 -11.21 -3.32 1.93
N ASP A 157 -11.94 -3.00 0.87
CA ASP A 157 -11.63 -3.44 -0.48
C ASP A 157 -10.87 -2.29 -1.16
N PHE A 158 -9.68 -2.62 -1.67
CA PHE A 158 -8.73 -1.69 -2.27
C PHE A 158 -8.52 -2.01 -3.74
N GLU A 159 -8.46 -0.98 -4.56
CA GLU A 159 -8.05 -1.04 -5.96
C GLU A 159 -7.07 0.08 -6.27
N LEU A 160 -6.05 -0.24 -7.08
CA LEU A 160 -5.09 0.72 -7.61
C LEU A 160 -4.77 0.35 -9.05
N LEU A 161 -4.86 1.30 -9.98
CA LEU A 161 -4.31 1.24 -11.32
C LEU A 161 -3.27 2.34 -11.45
N VAL A 162 -2.06 2.00 -11.90
CA VAL A 162 -0.99 2.98 -12.11
C VAL A 162 -0.24 2.67 -13.40
N GLU A 163 -0.03 3.71 -14.23
CA GLU A 163 0.80 3.66 -15.41
C GLU A 163 1.69 4.93 -15.43
N PRO A 164 2.95 4.85 -14.97
CA PRO A 164 3.88 5.98 -15.09
C PRO A 164 4.32 6.16 -16.55
N LYS A 165 4.65 7.40 -16.94
CA LYS A 165 5.25 7.72 -18.25
C LYS A 165 6.72 7.30 -18.27
N THR A 166 6.97 6.00 -18.40
CA THR A 166 8.30 5.40 -18.34
C THR A 166 8.46 4.28 -19.37
N MET A 167 9.73 3.89 -19.62
CA MET A 167 10.08 2.72 -20.44
C MET A 167 10.27 1.45 -19.59
N ILE A 168 9.99 1.51 -18.30
CA ILE A 168 10.13 0.35 -17.39
C ILE A 168 9.02 -0.65 -17.72
N PRO A 169 9.33 -1.94 -17.90
CA PRO A 169 8.33 -2.96 -18.15
C PRO A 169 7.33 -3.10 -16.98
N ASP A 170 6.05 -3.29 -17.30
CA ASP A 170 4.97 -3.38 -16.31
C ASP A 170 5.18 -4.51 -15.29
N TRP A 171 5.78 -5.64 -15.69
CA TRP A 171 6.08 -6.72 -14.75
C TRP A 171 7.04 -6.29 -13.63
N LEU A 172 8.01 -5.41 -13.93
CA LEU A 172 8.94 -4.90 -12.92
C LEU A 172 8.26 -3.88 -12.00
N ILE A 173 7.37 -3.05 -12.57
CA ILE A 173 6.52 -2.16 -11.79
C ILE A 173 5.60 -2.97 -10.87
N ALA A 174 5.03 -4.09 -11.35
CA ALA A 174 4.18 -4.97 -10.55
C ALA A 174 4.91 -5.54 -9.33
N VAL A 175 6.14 -6.03 -9.50
CA VAL A 175 6.98 -6.54 -8.39
C VAL A 175 7.26 -5.45 -7.34
N ALA A 176 7.60 -4.24 -7.79
CA ALA A 176 7.84 -3.12 -6.88
C ALA A 176 6.55 -2.70 -6.16
N MET A 177 5.42 -2.61 -6.90
CA MET A 177 4.11 -2.24 -6.35
C MET A 177 3.64 -3.24 -5.28
N GLU A 178 3.81 -4.54 -5.50
CA GLU A 178 3.43 -5.56 -4.50
C GLU A 178 4.17 -5.34 -3.18
N ARG A 179 5.48 -5.08 -3.24
CA ARG A 179 6.29 -4.78 -2.06
C ARG A 179 5.81 -3.50 -1.36
N GLU A 180 5.64 -2.41 -2.10
CA GLU A 180 5.23 -1.12 -1.57
C GLU A 180 3.83 -1.19 -0.94
N LEU A 181 2.88 -1.89 -1.55
CA LEU A 181 1.53 -2.06 -1.01
C LEU A 181 1.52 -2.88 0.28
N ASN A 182 2.32 -3.95 0.38
CA ASN A 182 2.45 -4.72 1.62
C ASN A 182 2.97 -3.84 2.78
N VAL A 183 3.93 -2.95 2.51
CA VAL A 183 4.43 -2.00 3.51
C VAL A 183 3.37 -0.95 3.84
N HIS A 184 2.73 -0.35 2.83
CA HIS A 184 1.67 0.65 2.99
C HIS A 184 0.52 0.12 3.87
N PHE A 185 -0.01 -1.06 3.60
CA PHE A 185 -1.09 -1.65 4.39
C PHE A 185 -0.69 -1.92 5.85
N ARG A 186 0.56 -2.32 6.09
CA ARG A 186 1.09 -2.51 7.44
C ARG A 186 1.17 -1.18 8.20
N ILE A 187 1.63 -0.09 7.54
CA ILE A 187 1.70 1.25 8.15
C ILE A 187 0.29 1.75 8.48
N VAL A 188 -0.66 1.65 7.53
CA VAL A 188 -2.05 2.05 7.74
C VAL A 188 -2.68 1.27 8.91
N ARG A 189 -2.42 -0.05 8.99
CA ARG A 189 -2.88 -0.88 10.10
C ARG A 189 -2.34 -0.41 11.45
N GLN A 190 -1.05 -0.10 11.52
CA GLN A 190 -0.44 0.39 12.77
C GLN A 190 -1.09 1.70 13.20
N LYS A 191 -1.25 2.64 12.27
CA LYS A 191 -1.93 3.92 12.56
C LYS A 191 -3.39 3.73 12.99
N ALA A 192 -4.11 2.74 12.42
CA ALA A 192 -5.47 2.41 12.84
C ALA A 192 -5.50 1.84 14.26
N LEU A 193 -4.58 0.98 14.63
CA LEU A 193 -4.42 0.48 16.00
C LEU A 193 -4.17 1.61 17.00
N ASP A 194 -3.24 2.50 16.66
CA ASP A 194 -2.86 3.63 17.53
C ASP A 194 -4.04 4.60 17.77
N ARG A 195 -4.88 4.83 16.74
CA ARG A 195 -6.09 5.69 16.88
C ARG A 195 -7.19 4.98 17.65
N ALA A 196 -7.49 3.72 17.31
CA ALA A 196 -8.52 2.95 18.01
C ALA A 196 -8.23 2.74 19.51
N THR A 197 -6.96 2.79 19.92
CA THR A 197 -6.57 2.70 21.32
C THR A 197 -6.76 4.02 22.07
N LYS A 198 -6.69 5.16 21.37
CA LYS A 198 -6.87 6.50 21.97
C LYS A 198 -8.35 6.90 22.13
N GLU A 199 -9.26 6.21 21.44
CA GLU A 199 -10.71 6.45 21.53
C GLU A 199 -11.39 5.66 22.66
N LYS A 200 -10.65 4.79 23.35
CA LYS A 200 -11.10 4.04 24.54
C LYS A 200 -10.74 4.76 25.83
#